data_caa6c1398685ca2d746244c5c53decdb
#
_entry.id   caa6c1398685ca2d746244c5c53decdb
#
_cell.length_a   1.000
_cell.length_b   1.000
_cell.length_c   1.000
_cell.angle_alpha   90.00
_cell.angle_beta   90.00
_cell.angle_gamma   90.00
#
_symmetry.space_group_name_H-M   'P 1'
#
loop_
_entity.id
_entity.type
_entity.pdbx_description
1 polymer ?
#
loop_
_entity_poly.entity_id
_entity_poly.type
_entity_poly.pdbx_seq_one_letter_code
_entity_poly.pdbx_strand_id
1 'polypeptide(L)'
;MSKILITGATGYVGGTVLSQLLANKAQSIKDLTFDLLIRDDTQALKLKEAYGSRINTIKWPGLEDTAFIEDTASDYDIILNTGSGFIPEGAIAFVNGLARRVKAGKPAPWMLNISGCTNLSDRPLTQPPQAVREWNDTEDNAEILKFMKALDEKEPYSQRAAEVGVLETAAASGVQAVSVNTPLIFGEGTGQFNKQGIVLPLVMMYVIQHGFGFKLNETANFDWVHVLDLADIYVLLLRTILEREDRGVGYIPSGKNGLMFAAVGRALITEINQACLDVAFADGILPREGTPQQKEIRQVGLQEIAEELTAGRVDIAERGWGGNKATKAVVARKVLGWEPKRLQKAWEQDFLDELVALKEDRRMITLANCVGMPSK
;
A
#
# COMPACT_ATOMS: atom_id res chain seq x y z
N MET A 1 6.27 27.89 -6.50
CA MET A 1 5.27 26.89 -6.07
C MET A 1 5.84 25.52 -6.40
N SER A 2 5.83 24.56 -5.49
CA SER A 2 6.41 23.24 -5.73
C SER A 2 5.63 22.48 -6.80
N LYS A 3 6.33 21.84 -7.73
CA LYS A 3 5.74 20.93 -8.72
C LYS A 3 5.58 19.54 -8.12
N ILE A 4 4.37 18.99 -8.17
CA ILE A 4 4.03 17.72 -7.52
C ILE A 4 3.48 16.75 -8.55
N LEU A 5 4.08 15.55 -8.62
CA LEU A 5 3.66 14.46 -9.47
C LEU A 5 3.02 13.34 -8.62
N ILE A 6 1.92 12.77 -9.09
CA ILE A 6 1.26 11.65 -8.43
C ILE A 6 1.11 10.49 -9.44
N THR A 7 1.53 9.29 -9.04
CA THR A 7 1.21 8.04 -9.75
C THR A 7 0.16 7.26 -8.97
N GLY A 8 -0.59 6.39 -9.66
CA GLY A 8 -1.60 5.57 -9.01
C GLY A 8 -2.90 6.30 -8.63
N ALA A 9 -3.13 7.53 -9.14
CA ALA A 9 -4.31 8.33 -8.83
C ALA A 9 -5.67 7.69 -9.21
N THR A 10 -5.67 6.65 -10.02
CA THR A 10 -6.85 5.83 -10.36
C THR A 10 -6.96 4.57 -9.48
N GLY A 11 -5.99 4.33 -8.61
CA GLY A 11 -5.96 3.21 -7.68
C GLY A 11 -6.69 3.50 -6.39
N TYR A 12 -6.79 2.47 -5.54
CA TYR A 12 -7.45 2.54 -4.25
C TYR A 12 -6.81 3.56 -3.30
N VAL A 13 -5.51 3.39 -3.02
CA VAL A 13 -4.77 4.31 -2.14
C VAL A 13 -4.55 5.67 -2.81
N GLY A 14 -4.00 5.68 -4.03
CA GLY A 14 -3.67 6.93 -4.71
C GLY A 14 -4.87 7.80 -5.04
N GLY A 15 -6.00 7.21 -5.39
CA GLY A 15 -7.26 7.92 -5.59
C GLY A 15 -7.77 8.55 -4.30
N THR A 16 -7.66 7.84 -3.18
CA THR A 16 -8.04 8.35 -1.86
C THR A 16 -7.10 9.47 -1.40
N VAL A 17 -5.79 9.32 -1.59
CA VAL A 17 -4.79 10.38 -1.31
C VAL A 17 -5.10 11.64 -2.11
N LEU A 18 -5.31 11.51 -3.43
CA LEU A 18 -5.65 12.64 -4.30
C LEU A 18 -6.94 13.33 -3.83
N SER A 19 -7.99 12.56 -3.53
CA SER A 19 -9.26 13.10 -3.04
C SER A 19 -9.07 13.92 -1.75
N GLN A 20 -8.31 13.42 -0.79
CA GLN A 20 -8.03 14.12 0.46
C GLN A 20 -7.15 15.38 0.26
N LEU A 21 -6.14 15.32 -0.61
CA LEU A 21 -5.31 16.48 -0.96
C LEU A 21 -6.15 17.60 -1.58
N LEU A 22 -7.05 17.26 -2.50
CA LEU A 22 -7.92 18.24 -3.16
C LEU A 22 -8.96 18.85 -2.21
N ALA A 23 -9.42 18.08 -1.21
CA ALA A 23 -10.34 18.54 -0.18
C ALA A 23 -9.64 19.32 0.95
N ASN A 24 -8.31 19.31 1.03
CA ASN A 24 -7.55 19.89 2.12
C ASN A 24 -7.63 21.43 2.10
N LYS A 25 -7.81 22.03 3.29
CA LYS A 25 -7.96 23.48 3.47
C LYS A 25 -6.68 24.17 3.99
N ALA A 26 -5.61 23.42 4.27
CA ALA A 26 -4.35 24.01 4.71
C ALA A 26 -3.80 24.96 3.64
N GLN A 27 -3.28 26.10 4.08
CA GLN A 27 -2.78 27.17 3.18
C GLN A 27 -1.68 26.64 2.24
N SER A 28 -0.87 25.71 2.71
CA SER A 28 0.23 25.09 1.94
C SER A 28 -0.26 24.13 0.85
N ILE A 29 -1.52 23.66 0.89
CA ILE A 29 -2.05 22.62 -0.02
C ILE A 29 -3.23 23.13 -0.86
N LYS A 30 -4.10 23.96 -0.30
CA LYS A 30 -5.43 24.28 -0.87
C LYS A 30 -5.42 24.78 -2.32
N ASP A 31 -4.35 25.46 -2.74
CA ASP A 31 -4.21 26.09 -4.06
C ASP A 31 -3.23 25.35 -4.97
N LEU A 32 -2.71 24.17 -4.55
CA LEU A 32 -1.80 23.37 -5.35
C LEU A 32 -2.51 22.72 -6.53
N THR A 33 -1.80 22.61 -7.64
CA THR A 33 -2.17 21.76 -8.78
C THR A 33 -1.29 20.51 -8.76
N PHE A 34 -1.89 19.36 -9.07
CA PHE A 34 -1.21 18.08 -9.09
C PHE A 34 -1.13 17.54 -10.52
N ASP A 35 0.05 17.13 -10.95
CA ASP A 35 0.24 16.43 -12.22
C ASP A 35 0.11 14.92 -11.98
N LEU A 36 -0.71 14.25 -12.79
CA LEU A 36 -1.08 12.85 -12.61
C LEU A 36 -0.58 12.02 -13.78
N LEU A 37 0.18 10.95 -13.52
CA LEU A 37 0.55 9.97 -14.55
C LEU A 37 -0.63 9.00 -14.75
N ILE A 38 -1.25 9.03 -15.93
CA ILE A 38 -2.45 8.25 -16.25
C ILE A 38 -2.23 7.48 -17.54
N ARG A 39 -2.56 6.18 -17.55
CA ARG A 39 -2.41 5.30 -18.72
C ARG A 39 -3.60 5.34 -19.67
N ASP A 40 -4.78 5.56 -19.15
CA ASP A 40 -6.05 5.47 -19.86
C ASP A 40 -6.66 6.87 -20.07
N ASP A 41 -6.94 7.22 -21.32
CA ASP A 41 -7.45 8.55 -21.67
C ASP A 41 -8.87 8.79 -21.15
N THR A 42 -9.70 7.74 -21.05
CA THR A 42 -11.05 7.84 -20.48
C THR A 42 -11.00 8.15 -18.99
N GLN A 43 -10.05 7.52 -18.27
CA GLN A 43 -9.83 7.82 -16.86
C GLN A 43 -9.29 9.25 -16.69
N ALA A 44 -8.40 9.71 -17.57
CA ALA A 44 -7.89 11.08 -17.55
C ALA A 44 -9.01 12.10 -17.72
N LEU A 45 -9.95 11.88 -18.65
CA LEU A 45 -11.11 12.75 -18.85
C LEU A 45 -12.00 12.80 -17.61
N LYS A 46 -12.34 11.65 -17.01
CA LYS A 46 -13.17 11.59 -15.79
C LYS A 46 -12.52 12.31 -14.61
N LEU A 47 -11.20 12.20 -14.46
CA LEU A 47 -10.49 12.95 -13.42
C LEU A 47 -10.55 14.47 -13.66
N LYS A 48 -10.40 14.92 -14.91
CA LYS A 48 -10.53 16.33 -15.27
C LYS A 48 -11.94 16.87 -15.04
N GLU A 49 -12.96 16.08 -15.36
CA GLU A 49 -14.34 16.45 -15.05
C GLU A 49 -14.60 16.57 -13.56
N ALA A 50 -14.06 15.63 -12.75
CA ALA A 50 -14.27 15.61 -11.30
C ALA A 50 -13.51 16.71 -10.56
N TYR A 51 -12.28 17.05 -11.01
CA TYR A 51 -11.36 17.88 -10.24
C TYR A 51 -10.95 19.21 -10.92
N GLY A 52 -11.35 19.40 -12.17
CA GLY A 52 -11.14 20.66 -12.91
C GLY A 52 -9.68 21.06 -13.05
N SER A 53 -9.42 22.35 -12.86
CA SER A 53 -8.07 22.95 -12.98
C SER A 53 -7.10 22.60 -11.86
N ARG A 54 -7.53 21.85 -10.83
CA ARG A 54 -6.68 21.44 -9.73
C ARG A 54 -5.76 20.28 -10.10
N ILE A 55 -5.96 19.67 -11.28
CA ILE A 55 -5.12 18.59 -11.80
C ILE A 55 -4.73 18.81 -13.25
N ASN A 56 -3.57 18.27 -13.63
CA ASN A 56 -3.19 17.99 -15.02
C ASN A 56 -2.98 16.49 -15.17
N THR A 57 -3.18 15.97 -16.38
CA THR A 57 -2.93 14.56 -16.70
C THR A 57 -1.83 14.45 -17.74
N ILE A 58 -0.89 13.55 -17.47
CA ILE A 58 0.22 13.21 -18.36
C ILE A 58 0.05 11.75 -18.75
N LYS A 59 -0.08 11.48 -20.04
CA LYS A 59 -0.14 10.11 -20.54
C LYS A 59 1.22 9.44 -20.41
N TRP A 60 1.24 8.23 -19.88
CA TRP A 60 2.46 7.46 -19.72
C TRP A 60 2.24 5.99 -20.03
N PRO A 61 3.29 5.23 -20.46
CA PRO A 61 3.14 3.82 -20.79
C PRO A 61 3.03 2.90 -19.56
N GLY A 62 3.63 3.27 -18.43
CA GLY A 62 3.65 2.48 -17.20
C GLY A 62 4.99 2.52 -16.49
N LEU A 63 5.10 1.72 -15.42
CA LEU A 63 6.31 1.63 -14.59
C LEU A 63 7.50 0.94 -15.28
N GLU A 64 7.27 0.30 -16.40
CA GLU A 64 8.29 -0.41 -17.19
C GLU A 64 9.11 0.54 -18.07
N ASP A 65 8.58 1.71 -18.41
CA ASP A 65 9.32 2.72 -19.20
C ASP A 65 10.15 3.63 -18.28
N THR A 66 11.29 3.12 -17.87
CA THR A 66 12.19 3.84 -16.95
C THR A 66 12.76 5.12 -17.54
N ALA A 67 12.96 5.19 -18.85
CA ALA A 67 13.47 6.39 -19.52
C ALA A 67 12.45 7.53 -19.45
N PHE A 68 11.19 7.25 -19.78
CA PHE A 68 10.10 8.22 -19.64
C PHE A 68 9.97 8.70 -18.19
N ILE A 69 10.06 7.77 -17.24
CA ILE A 69 9.93 8.07 -15.80
C ILE A 69 11.06 9.01 -15.35
N GLU A 70 12.31 8.71 -15.68
CA GLU A 70 13.46 9.52 -15.30
C GLU A 70 13.38 10.94 -15.88
N ASP A 71 13.01 11.06 -17.16
CA ASP A 71 12.87 12.36 -17.82
C ASP A 71 11.75 13.18 -17.18
N THR A 72 10.57 12.57 -17.00
CA THR A 72 9.43 13.24 -16.35
C THR A 72 9.76 13.65 -14.92
N ALA A 73 10.29 12.73 -14.11
CA ALA A 73 10.59 12.97 -12.70
C ALA A 73 11.59 14.13 -12.48
N SER A 74 12.48 14.37 -13.44
CA SER A 74 13.49 15.44 -13.35
C SER A 74 12.89 16.85 -13.25
N ASP A 75 11.61 17.02 -13.59
CA ASP A 75 10.92 18.31 -13.55
C ASP A 75 10.19 18.60 -12.23
N TYR A 76 10.12 17.62 -11.31
CA TYR A 76 9.29 17.71 -10.10
C TYR A 76 10.09 17.90 -8.81
N ASP A 77 9.50 18.63 -7.87
CA ASP A 77 10.06 18.83 -6.53
C ASP A 77 9.63 17.70 -5.57
N ILE A 78 8.42 17.16 -5.76
CA ILE A 78 7.85 16.12 -4.91
C ILE A 78 7.12 15.10 -5.79
N ILE A 79 7.38 13.81 -5.56
CA ILE A 79 6.68 12.72 -6.23
C ILE A 79 5.98 11.86 -5.18
N LEU A 80 4.67 11.64 -5.36
CA LEU A 80 3.89 10.66 -4.62
C LEU A 80 3.71 9.43 -5.51
N ASN A 81 4.49 8.38 -5.25
CA ASN A 81 4.35 7.09 -5.93
C ASN A 81 3.44 6.18 -5.09
N THR A 82 2.15 6.20 -5.42
CA THR A 82 1.11 5.36 -4.82
C THR A 82 0.62 4.28 -5.79
N GLY A 83 1.42 3.98 -6.80
CA GLY A 83 1.19 2.92 -7.78
C GLY A 83 1.61 1.54 -7.28
N SER A 84 2.01 0.66 -8.21
CA SER A 84 2.49 -0.68 -7.86
C SER A 84 3.83 -0.62 -7.12
N GLY A 85 3.92 -1.30 -5.97
CA GLY A 85 5.17 -1.50 -5.24
C GLY A 85 5.98 -2.71 -5.72
N PHE A 86 5.59 -3.38 -6.83
CA PHE A 86 6.20 -4.63 -7.29
C PHE A 86 7.06 -4.48 -8.55
N ILE A 87 7.37 -3.26 -8.97
CA ILE A 87 8.20 -2.97 -10.15
C ILE A 87 9.39 -2.11 -9.71
N PRO A 88 10.50 -2.76 -9.26
CA PRO A 88 11.65 -2.08 -8.68
C PRO A 88 12.26 -1.05 -9.62
N GLU A 89 12.44 -1.39 -10.89
CA GLU A 89 13.09 -0.54 -11.88
C GLU A 89 12.34 0.78 -12.07
N GLY A 90 11.01 0.71 -12.15
CA GLY A 90 10.16 1.89 -12.29
C GLY A 90 10.18 2.77 -11.04
N ALA A 91 10.13 2.15 -9.85
CA ALA A 91 10.20 2.90 -8.59
C ALA A 91 11.56 3.61 -8.42
N ILE A 92 12.65 2.94 -8.75
CA ILE A 92 14.02 3.50 -8.71
C ILE A 92 14.20 4.60 -9.77
N ALA A 93 13.60 4.45 -10.95
CA ALA A 93 13.68 5.44 -12.02
C ALA A 93 13.12 6.81 -11.60
N PHE A 94 12.06 6.87 -10.77
CA PHE A 94 11.61 8.13 -10.19
C PHE A 94 12.71 8.81 -9.35
N VAL A 95 13.42 8.03 -8.54
CA VAL A 95 14.52 8.56 -7.71
C VAL A 95 15.67 9.05 -8.60
N ASN A 96 16.02 8.30 -9.64
CA ASN A 96 17.07 8.69 -10.60
C ASN A 96 16.74 10.02 -11.31
N GLY A 97 15.49 10.21 -11.74
CA GLY A 97 15.02 11.46 -12.32
C GLY A 97 15.13 12.61 -11.32
N LEU A 98 14.67 12.42 -10.09
CA LEU A 98 14.82 13.41 -9.02
C LEU A 98 16.30 13.74 -8.72
N ALA A 99 17.19 12.75 -8.80
CA ALA A 99 18.62 12.94 -8.57
C ALA A 99 19.27 13.89 -9.60
N ARG A 100 18.72 14.01 -10.81
CA ARG A 100 19.18 15.00 -11.82
C ARG A 100 19.02 16.44 -11.31
N ARG A 101 17.97 16.70 -10.52
CA ARG A 101 17.74 18.01 -9.88
C ARG A 101 18.81 18.32 -8.83
N VAL A 102 19.16 17.32 -8.01
CA VAL A 102 20.23 17.47 -7.01
C VAL A 102 21.55 17.82 -7.70
N LYS A 103 21.89 17.08 -8.78
CA LYS A 103 23.09 17.35 -9.59
C LYS A 103 23.08 18.74 -10.24
N ALA A 104 21.91 19.28 -10.55
CA ALA A 104 21.73 20.63 -11.07
C ALA A 104 21.73 21.72 -9.98
N GLY A 105 22.06 21.40 -8.73
CA GLY A 105 22.14 22.33 -7.60
C GLY A 105 20.79 22.88 -7.13
N LYS A 106 19.68 22.22 -7.48
CA LYS A 106 18.34 22.58 -6.98
C LYS A 106 18.12 22.04 -5.57
N PRO A 107 17.17 22.59 -4.79
CA PRO A 107 16.81 22.04 -3.49
C PRO A 107 16.50 20.55 -3.56
N ALA A 108 16.84 19.81 -2.51
CA ALA A 108 16.65 18.36 -2.44
C ALA A 108 15.16 18.00 -2.65
N PRO A 109 14.84 17.24 -3.69
CA PRO A 109 13.47 16.81 -3.98
C PRO A 109 13.05 15.66 -3.08
N TRP A 110 11.74 15.37 -3.05
CA TRP A 110 11.15 14.33 -2.22
C TRP A 110 10.48 13.23 -3.04
N MET A 111 10.68 11.99 -2.58
CA MET A 111 9.96 10.80 -3.04
C MET A 111 9.14 10.23 -1.88
N LEU A 112 7.81 10.21 -2.01
CA LEU A 112 6.90 9.56 -1.09
C LEU A 112 6.43 8.27 -1.75
N ASN A 113 6.98 7.14 -1.33
CA ASN A 113 6.75 5.84 -1.94
C ASN A 113 5.78 5.00 -1.11
N ILE A 114 4.97 4.17 -1.78
CA ILE A 114 4.16 3.14 -1.13
C ILE A 114 4.89 1.80 -1.19
N SER A 115 4.82 1.04 -0.12
CA SER A 115 5.29 -0.35 -0.05
C SER A 115 4.38 -1.18 0.87
N GLY A 116 4.75 -2.40 1.21
CA GLY A 116 3.89 -3.29 1.98
C GLY A 116 4.61 -4.17 3.00
N CYS A 117 3.89 -4.51 4.05
CA CYS A 117 4.40 -5.29 5.19
C CYS A 117 4.88 -6.70 4.84
N THR A 118 4.49 -7.24 3.67
CA THR A 118 4.97 -8.55 3.19
C THR A 118 6.47 -8.58 2.94
N ASN A 119 7.14 -7.42 2.86
CA ASN A 119 8.60 -7.31 2.80
C ASN A 119 9.31 -7.86 4.04
N LEU A 120 8.63 -7.81 5.19
CA LEU A 120 9.11 -8.28 6.49
C LEU A 120 8.51 -9.62 6.91
N SER A 121 7.63 -10.19 6.09
CA SER A 121 6.97 -11.46 6.38
C SER A 121 7.96 -12.62 6.34
N ASP A 122 7.91 -13.47 7.35
CA ASP A 122 8.55 -14.79 7.30
C ASP A 122 7.81 -15.74 6.33
N ARG A 123 8.39 -16.91 6.11
CA ARG A 123 7.84 -17.98 5.27
C ARG A 123 7.89 -19.31 6.00
N PRO A 124 7.07 -19.48 7.06
CA PRO A 124 7.20 -20.59 8.00
C PRO A 124 6.82 -21.96 7.41
N LEU A 125 6.21 -22.01 6.22
CA LEU A 125 5.81 -23.26 5.54
C LEU A 125 6.89 -23.79 4.59
N THR A 126 7.71 -22.89 4.01
CA THR A 126 8.73 -23.27 3.02
C THR A 126 10.15 -22.94 3.47
N GLN A 127 10.33 -22.19 4.55
CA GLN A 127 11.62 -21.80 5.12
C GLN A 127 11.71 -22.22 6.59
N PRO A 128 12.91 -22.34 7.15
CA PRO A 128 13.08 -22.60 8.59
C PRO A 128 12.33 -21.53 9.41
N PRO A 129 11.67 -21.95 10.51
CA PRO A 129 10.96 -21.05 11.38
C PRO A 129 11.87 -19.94 11.90
N GLN A 130 11.39 -18.70 11.85
CA GLN A 130 12.05 -17.54 12.45
C GLN A 130 11.35 -17.15 13.75
N ALA A 131 12.08 -16.51 14.65
CA ALA A 131 11.47 -15.95 15.84
C ALA A 131 10.46 -14.84 15.43
N VAL A 132 9.26 -14.91 15.97
CA VAL A 132 8.25 -13.86 15.75
C VAL A 132 8.80 -12.55 16.30
N ARG A 133 8.85 -11.52 15.45
CA ARG A 133 9.35 -10.18 15.80
C ARG A 133 8.30 -9.14 15.43
N GLU A 134 8.08 -8.19 16.32
CA GLU A 134 7.38 -6.95 15.99
C GLU A 134 8.42 -5.87 15.66
N TRP A 135 8.35 -5.33 14.45
CA TRP A 135 9.24 -4.30 13.99
C TRP A 135 8.75 -2.91 14.38
N ASN A 136 9.64 -2.07 14.90
CA ASN A 136 9.35 -0.70 15.31
C ASN A 136 10.16 0.28 14.44
N ASP A 137 9.49 1.15 13.71
CA ASP A 137 10.12 2.10 12.78
C ASP A 137 10.97 3.20 13.46
N THR A 138 10.98 3.27 14.79
CA THR A 138 11.88 4.15 15.56
C THR A 138 13.08 3.40 16.10
N GLU A 139 12.85 2.28 16.77
CA GLU A 139 13.89 1.51 17.48
C GLU A 139 14.69 0.65 16.53
N ASP A 140 14.04 0.08 15.52
CA ASP A 140 14.64 -0.85 14.56
C ASP A 140 15.04 -0.20 13.23
N ASN A 141 14.84 1.10 13.04
CA ASN A 141 14.91 1.77 11.74
C ASN A 141 16.18 1.45 10.95
N ALA A 142 17.37 1.55 11.59
CA ALA A 142 18.64 1.23 10.93
C ALA A 142 18.80 -0.27 10.60
N GLU A 143 18.13 -1.15 11.35
CA GLU A 143 18.18 -2.60 11.15
C GLU A 143 17.20 -3.09 10.12
N ILE A 144 16.02 -2.45 9.98
CA ILE A 144 14.96 -2.89 9.08
C ILE A 144 15.46 -2.91 7.63
N LEU A 145 16.04 -1.82 7.16
CA LEU A 145 16.56 -1.74 5.79
C LEU A 145 17.68 -2.76 5.55
N LYS A 146 18.61 -2.89 6.52
CA LYS A 146 19.69 -3.88 6.47
C LYS A 146 19.15 -5.31 6.44
N PHE A 147 18.13 -5.60 7.25
CA PHE A 147 17.45 -6.90 7.28
C PHE A 147 16.79 -7.20 5.95
N MET A 148 15.99 -6.26 5.40
CA MET A 148 15.33 -6.42 4.11
C MET A 148 16.32 -6.67 2.99
N LYS A 149 17.44 -5.94 2.96
CA LYS A 149 18.49 -6.13 1.97
C LYS A 149 19.12 -7.51 2.04
N ALA A 150 19.55 -7.93 3.25
CA ALA A 150 20.14 -9.24 3.44
C ALA A 150 19.16 -10.40 3.12
N LEU A 151 17.86 -10.18 3.35
CA LEU A 151 16.84 -11.14 3.00
C LEU A 151 16.61 -11.17 1.48
N ASP A 152 16.65 -10.03 0.79
CA ASP A 152 16.47 -9.94 -0.67
C ASP A 152 17.63 -10.57 -1.45
N GLU A 153 18.85 -10.47 -0.94
CA GLU A 153 20.04 -11.14 -1.49
C GLU A 153 19.90 -12.68 -1.45
N LYS A 154 19.22 -13.21 -0.43
CA LYS A 154 19.00 -14.66 -0.28
C LYS A 154 17.78 -15.14 -1.02
N GLU A 155 16.76 -14.33 -1.05
CA GLU A 155 15.43 -14.65 -1.57
C GLU A 155 14.82 -13.39 -2.20
N PRO A 156 15.07 -13.18 -3.50
CA PRO A 156 14.56 -12.01 -4.20
C PRO A 156 13.04 -11.89 -4.12
N TYR A 157 12.54 -10.69 -3.77
CA TYR A 157 11.13 -10.38 -3.70
C TYR A 157 10.87 -8.98 -4.22
N SER A 158 10.16 -8.86 -5.35
CA SER A 158 10.05 -7.60 -6.11
C SER A 158 9.59 -6.41 -5.28
N GLN A 159 8.62 -6.60 -4.36
CA GLN A 159 8.15 -5.50 -3.51
C GLN A 159 9.24 -5.02 -2.54
N ARG A 160 10.01 -5.94 -1.99
CA ARG A 160 11.13 -5.61 -1.10
C ARG A 160 12.28 -4.96 -1.87
N ALA A 161 12.61 -5.50 -3.05
CA ALA A 161 13.61 -4.92 -3.94
C ALA A 161 13.27 -3.47 -4.33
N ALA A 162 11.99 -3.18 -4.60
CA ALA A 162 11.54 -1.82 -4.88
C ALA A 162 11.72 -0.88 -3.69
N GLU A 163 11.33 -1.29 -2.49
CA GLU A 163 11.46 -0.46 -1.27
C GLU A 163 12.92 -0.20 -0.93
N VAL A 164 13.75 -1.25 -0.89
CA VAL A 164 15.19 -1.14 -0.63
C VAL A 164 15.86 -0.27 -1.69
N GLY A 165 15.56 -0.52 -2.96
CA GLY A 165 16.13 0.23 -4.09
C GLY A 165 15.80 1.73 -4.04
N VAL A 166 14.56 2.10 -3.74
CA VAL A 166 14.15 3.50 -3.58
C VAL A 166 14.93 4.17 -2.45
N LEU A 167 14.97 3.55 -1.26
CA LEU A 167 15.61 4.16 -0.08
C LEU A 167 17.14 4.26 -0.21
N GLU A 168 17.79 3.22 -0.75
CA GLU A 168 19.24 3.24 -0.96
C GLU A 168 19.66 4.23 -2.07
N THR A 169 18.93 4.23 -3.21
CA THR A 169 19.23 5.15 -4.32
C THR A 169 19.02 6.60 -3.89
N ALA A 170 17.97 6.88 -3.14
CA ALA A 170 17.72 8.20 -2.59
C ALA A 170 18.85 8.65 -1.66
N ALA A 171 19.26 7.80 -0.71
CA ALA A 171 20.35 8.10 0.19
C ALA A 171 21.68 8.35 -0.53
N ALA A 172 21.96 7.62 -1.62
CA ALA A 172 23.18 7.78 -2.40
C ALA A 172 23.19 9.02 -3.28
N SER A 173 22.00 9.52 -3.68
CA SER A 173 21.85 10.62 -4.64
C SER A 173 21.48 11.96 -4.03
N GLY A 174 21.23 12.03 -2.72
CA GLY A 174 20.77 13.24 -2.02
C GLY A 174 19.29 13.56 -2.19
N VAL A 175 18.53 12.67 -2.79
CA VAL A 175 17.06 12.73 -2.83
C VAL A 175 16.51 12.37 -1.45
N GLN A 176 15.52 13.10 -0.98
CA GLN A 176 14.82 12.73 0.26
C GLN A 176 13.72 11.72 -0.06
N ALA A 177 13.73 10.56 0.56
CA ALA A 177 12.72 9.52 0.33
C ALA A 177 12.12 9.00 1.62
N VAL A 178 10.80 8.86 1.62
CA VAL A 178 10.02 8.15 2.63
C VAL A 178 9.27 7.01 1.94
N SER A 179 9.42 5.79 2.47
CA SER A 179 8.62 4.65 2.05
C SER A 179 7.61 4.30 3.13
N VAL A 180 6.33 4.47 2.83
CA VAL A 180 5.24 4.08 3.71
C VAL A 180 4.97 2.60 3.51
N ASN A 181 5.45 1.80 4.45
CA ASN A 181 5.26 0.35 4.47
C ASN A 181 3.88 0.04 5.06
N THR A 182 2.95 -0.31 4.19
CA THR A 182 1.53 -0.45 4.52
C THR A 182 1.18 -1.87 4.97
N PRO A 183 0.38 -2.02 6.02
CA PRO A 183 -0.22 -3.30 6.38
C PRO A 183 -1.40 -3.65 5.47
N LEU A 184 -2.31 -4.55 5.89
CA LEU A 184 -3.61 -4.74 5.26
C LEU A 184 -4.38 -3.42 5.28
N ILE A 185 -4.83 -2.97 4.12
CA ILE A 185 -5.61 -1.75 3.96
C ILE A 185 -7.08 -2.13 3.78
N PHE A 186 -7.96 -1.55 4.61
CA PHE A 186 -9.40 -1.80 4.60
C PHE A 186 -10.21 -0.51 4.46
N GLY A 187 -11.51 -0.63 4.29
CA GLY A 187 -12.46 0.48 4.20
C GLY A 187 -12.68 0.99 2.79
N GLU A 188 -13.79 1.68 2.56
CA GLU A 188 -14.10 2.28 1.26
C GLU A 188 -13.24 3.52 1.01
N GLY A 189 -12.56 3.53 -0.15
CA GLY A 189 -11.78 4.67 -0.63
C GLY A 189 -12.67 5.77 -1.23
N THR A 190 -12.14 7.00 -1.26
CA THR A 190 -12.84 8.18 -1.80
C THR A 190 -12.39 8.59 -3.19
N GLY A 191 -11.56 7.76 -3.86
CA GLY A 191 -11.15 7.99 -5.24
C GLY A 191 -12.28 7.83 -6.25
N GLN A 192 -12.03 8.25 -7.49
CA GLN A 192 -13.04 8.20 -8.57
C GLN A 192 -13.25 6.80 -9.18
N PHE A 193 -12.30 5.85 -8.94
CA PHE A 193 -12.33 4.55 -9.58
C PHE A 193 -12.31 3.41 -8.57
N ASN A 194 -11.13 2.92 -8.23
CA ASN A 194 -11.00 1.80 -7.30
C ASN A 194 -11.22 2.26 -5.86
N LYS A 195 -12.18 1.65 -5.17
CA LYS A 195 -12.57 2.03 -3.81
C LYS A 195 -12.38 0.93 -2.78
N GLN A 196 -11.99 -0.27 -3.21
CA GLN A 196 -11.83 -1.42 -2.33
C GLN A 196 -10.39 -1.89 -2.26
N GLY A 197 -10.02 -2.48 -1.13
CA GLY A 197 -8.74 -3.15 -0.90
C GLY A 197 -8.64 -4.48 -1.63
N ILE A 198 -7.68 -5.32 -1.19
CA ILE A 198 -7.40 -6.61 -1.82
C ILE A 198 -7.68 -7.75 -0.86
N VAL A 199 -7.16 -7.68 0.36
CA VAL A 199 -7.09 -8.85 1.25
C VAL A 199 -8.47 -9.25 1.75
N LEU A 200 -9.26 -8.32 2.30
CA LEU A 200 -10.60 -8.64 2.81
C LEU A 200 -11.55 -9.09 1.70
N PRO A 201 -11.64 -8.40 0.54
CA PRO A 201 -12.43 -8.90 -0.59
C PRO A 201 -12.07 -10.32 -1.03
N LEU A 202 -10.77 -10.65 -1.10
CA LEU A 202 -10.31 -11.99 -1.48
C LEU A 202 -10.71 -13.05 -0.45
N VAL A 203 -10.55 -12.77 0.85
CA VAL A 203 -10.97 -13.70 1.91
C VAL A 203 -12.49 -13.86 1.92
N MET A 204 -13.25 -12.75 1.80
CA MET A 204 -14.72 -12.81 1.72
C MET A 204 -15.19 -13.64 0.52
N MET A 205 -14.59 -13.42 -0.65
CA MET A 205 -14.91 -14.18 -1.86
C MET A 205 -14.62 -15.67 -1.66
N TYR A 206 -13.46 -16.04 -1.08
CA TYR A 206 -13.12 -17.42 -0.77
C TYR A 206 -14.17 -18.06 0.16
N VAL A 207 -14.51 -17.39 1.26
CA VAL A 207 -15.50 -17.86 2.23
C VAL A 207 -16.86 -18.07 1.58
N ILE A 208 -17.32 -17.14 0.76
CA ILE A 208 -18.61 -17.26 0.06
C ILE A 208 -18.55 -18.40 -0.96
N GLN A 209 -17.45 -18.53 -1.71
CA GLN A 209 -17.30 -19.56 -2.74
C GLN A 209 -17.30 -20.97 -2.16
N HIS A 210 -16.52 -21.20 -1.10
CA HIS A 210 -16.30 -22.53 -0.52
C HIS A 210 -17.26 -22.86 0.64
N GLY A 211 -17.88 -21.87 1.27
CA GLY A 211 -18.74 -22.02 2.44
C GLY A 211 -17.97 -22.26 3.75
N PHE A 212 -16.63 -22.17 3.73
CA PHE A 212 -15.77 -22.29 4.91
C PHE A 212 -14.60 -21.30 4.80
N GLY A 213 -14.01 -20.94 5.93
CA GLY A 213 -12.80 -20.16 5.99
C GLY A 213 -11.55 -21.02 5.92
N PHE A 214 -10.40 -20.41 5.64
CA PHE A 214 -9.13 -21.11 5.53
C PHE A 214 -8.07 -20.62 6.52
N LYS A 215 -7.12 -21.47 6.81
CA LYS A 215 -5.84 -21.13 7.45
C LYS A 215 -4.71 -21.96 6.85
N LEU A 216 -3.53 -21.36 6.79
CA LEU A 216 -2.28 -22.05 6.45
C LEU A 216 -1.51 -22.48 7.69
N ASN A 217 -1.70 -21.77 8.80
CA ASN A 217 -1.22 -22.07 10.15
C ASN A 217 -2.02 -21.25 11.18
N GLU A 218 -1.71 -21.41 12.46
CA GLU A 218 -2.45 -20.77 13.57
C GLU A 218 -1.92 -19.37 13.91
N THR A 219 -0.75 -18.96 13.42
CA THR A 219 -0.04 -17.75 13.89
C THR A 219 0.05 -16.65 12.85
N ALA A 220 -0.29 -16.93 11.60
CA ALA A 220 -0.28 -15.95 10.54
C ALA A 220 -1.19 -14.77 10.87
N ASN A 221 -0.68 -13.56 10.66
CA ASN A 221 -1.39 -12.34 11.03
C ASN A 221 -1.23 -11.24 9.99
N PHE A 222 -2.12 -10.25 10.06
CA PHE A 222 -1.97 -8.95 9.45
C PHE A 222 -2.12 -7.84 10.50
N ASP A 223 -1.25 -6.86 10.44
CA ASP A 223 -1.63 -5.55 10.92
C ASP A 223 -2.59 -4.91 9.91
N TRP A 224 -3.38 -3.93 10.34
CA TRP A 224 -4.34 -3.26 9.47
C TRP A 224 -4.37 -1.75 9.66
N VAL A 225 -4.83 -1.05 8.61
CA VAL A 225 -5.08 0.40 8.60
C VAL A 225 -6.26 0.70 7.69
N HIS A 226 -7.11 1.65 8.07
CA HIS A 226 -8.16 2.14 7.17
C HIS A 226 -7.56 3.02 6.08
N VAL A 227 -8.04 2.90 4.82
CA VAL A 227 -7.49 3.63 3.67
C VAL A 227 -7.48 5.16 3.86
N LEU A 228 -8.50 5.71 4.52
CA LEU A 228 -8.56 7.14 4.80
C LEU A 228 -7.50 7.59 5.82
N ASP A 229 -7.22 6.76 6.82
CA ASP A 229 -6.17 7.05 7.81
C ASP A 229 -4.77 6.88 7.20
N LEU A 230 -4.60 5.92 6.28
CA LEU A 230 -3.38 5.79 5.48
C LEU A 230 -3.17 7.02 4.58
N ALA A 231 -4.22 7.49 3.92
CA ALA A 231 -4.15 8.68 3.06
C ALA A 231 -3.80 9.95 3.87
N ASP A 232 -4.27 10.06 5.13
CA ASP A 232 -3.88 11.13 6.03
C ASP A 232 -2.35 11.19 6.25
N ILE A 233 -1.63 10.05 6.26
CA ILE A 233 -0.15 10.04 6.34
C ILE A 233 0.47 10.78 5.16
N TYR A 234 0.01 10.52 3.92
CA TYR A 234 0.53 11.20 2.72
C TYR A 234 0.20 12.70 2.72
N VAL A 235 -0.99 13.07 3.17
CA VAL A 235 -1.38 14.49 3.32
C VAL A 235 -0.49 15.19 4.35
N LEU A 236 -0.24 14.54 5.49
CA LEU A 236 0.63 15.08 6.55
C LEU A 236 2.10 15.15 6.10
N LEU A 237 2.60 14.16 5.39
CA LEU A 237 3.94 14.17 4.80
C LEU A 237 4.09 15.34 3.83
N LEU A 238 3.17 15.48 2.85
CA LEU A 238 3.22 16.57 1.88
C LEU A 238 3.15 17.92 2.58
N ARG A 239 2.23 18.11 3.51
CA ARG A 239 2.10 19.32 4.29
C ARG A 239 3.38 19.66 5.06
N THR A 240 3.96 18.68 5.74
CA THR A 240 5.19 18.86 6.52
C THR A 240 6.38 19.23 5.62
N ILE A 241 6.46 18.64 4.43
CA ILE A 241 7.50 18.97 3.43
C ILE A 241 7.33 20.42 2.92
N LEU A 242 6.12 20.83 2.62
CA LEU A 242 5.84 22.19 2.11
C LEU A 242 6.05 23.27 3.17
N GLU A 243 5.84 22.94 4.44
CA GLU A 243 6.00 23.83 5.60
C GLU A 243 7.38 23.66 6.28
N ARG A 244 8.33 22.94 5.67
CA ARG A 244 9.63 22.56 6.29
C ARG A 244 10.50 23.74 6.69
N GLU A 245 10.42 24.86 5.98
CA GLU A 245 11.22 26.06 6.28
C GLU A 245 10.88 26.61 7.65
N ASP A 246 9.64 26.48 8.08
CA ASP A 246 9.17 26.88 9.39
C ASP A 246 9.60 25.91 10.50
N ARG A 247 10.02 24.67 10.15
CA ARG A 247 10.31 23.58 11.08
C ARG A 247 11.77 23.09 11.05
N GLY A 248 12.57 23.59 10.11
CA GLY A 248 13.98 23.21 9.94
C GLY A 248 14.20 22.01 9.02
N VAL A 249 15.48 21.74 8.70
CA VAL A 249 15.92 20.61 7.85
C VAL A 249 16.05 19.35 8.70
N GLY A 250 15.72 18.20 8.11
CA GLY A 250 15.85 16.88 8.79
C GLY A 250 14.69 16.53 9.71
N TYR A 251 13.62 17.28 9.63
CA TYR A 251 12.41 17.04 10.44
C TYR A 251 11.71 15.70 10.12
N ILE A 252 11.75 15.25 8.89
CA ILE A 252 11.21 13.95 8.47
C ILE A 252 12.39 13.00 8.22
N PRO A 253 12.44 11.80 8.86
CA PRO A 253 13.41 10.76 8.52
C PRO A 253 13.31 10.42 7.04
N SER A 254 14.45 10.26 6.35
CA SER A 254 14.49 10.02 4.91
C SER A 254 15.68 9.15 4.49
N GLY A 255 15.68 8.66 3.26
CA GLY A 255 16.70 7.77 2.73
C GLY A 255 16.79 6.49 3.56
N LYS A 256 17.97 6.11 4.05
CA LYS A 256 18.14 4.86 4.84
C LYS A 256 17.27 4.80 6.09
N ASN A 257 16.86 5.94 6.63
CA ASN A 257 15.97 6.06 7.78
C ASN A 257 14.53 6.41 7.36
N GLY A 258 14.22 6.35 6.08
CA GLY A 258 12.95 6.81 5.52
C GLY A 258 11.82 5.78 5.52
N LEU A 259 11.98 4.65 6.19
CA LEU A 259 10.91 3.67 6.34
C LEU A 259 9.93 4.13 7.42
N MET A 260 8.63 4.06 7.11
CA MET A 260 7.53 4.49 7.99
C MET A 260 6.41 3.45 7.97
N PHE A 261 6.00 2.95 9.13
CA PHE A 261 4.86 2.05 9.26
C PHE A 261 3.53 2.80 9.41
N ALA A 262 2.44 2.10 9.03
CA ALA A 262 1.08 2.63 9.09
C ALA A 262 0.11 1.75 9.91
N ALA A 263 0.61 0.83 10.74
CA ALA A 263 -0.21 -0.10 11.49
C ALA A 263 -1.05 0.58 12.57
N VAL A 264 -2.34 0.19 12.65
CA VAL A 264 -3.31 0.66 13.65
C VAL A 264 -3.71 -0.46 14.60
N GLY A 265 -4.04 -1.63 14.07
CA GLY A 265 -4.38 -2.82 14.85
C GLY A 265 -3.85 -4.08 14.17
N ARG A 266 -4.15 -5.25 14.75
CA ARG A 266 -3.69 -6.56 14.27
C ARG A 266 -4.80 -7.59 14.38
N ALA A 267 -4.85 -8.52 13.43
CA ALA A 267 -5.73 -9.67 13.46
C ALA A 267 -5.00 -10.93 12.93
N LEU A 268 -5.34 -12.09 13.48
CA LEU A 268 -4.94 -13.37 12.91
C LEU A 268 -5.74 -13.65 11.62
N ILE A 269 -5.15 -14.44 10.73
CA ILE A 269 -5.87 -14.89 9.51
C ILE A 269 -7.14 -15.67 9.88
N THR A 270 -7.10 -16.44 10.96
CA THR A 270 -8.25 -17.16 11.48
C THR A 270 -9.36 -16.22 11.98
N GLU A 271 -9.01 -15.12 12.63
CA GLU A 271 -9.98 -14.09 13.08
C GLU A 271 -10.63 -13.39 11.89
N ILE A 272 -9.86 -13.09 10.83
CA ILE A 272 -10.38 -12.49 9.59
C ILE A 272 -11.37 -13.45 8.92
N ASN A 273 -11.01 -14.73 8.78
CA ASN A 273 -11.91 -15.74 8.20
C ASN A 273 -13.16 -15.94 9.06
N GLN A 274 -13.02 -15.95 10.39
CA GLN A 274 -14.16 -16.06 11.30
C GLN A 274 -15.13 -14.89 11.13
N ALA A 275 -14.62 -13.67 11.04
CA ALA A 275 -15.46 -12.49 10.84
C ALA A 275 -16.20 -12.53 9.47
N CYS A 276 -15.53 -12.99 8.40
CA CYS A 276 -16.19 -13.22 7.11
C CYS A 276 -17.31 -14.26 7.21
N LEU A 277 -17.07 -15.38 7.90
CA LEU A 277 -18.09 -16.40 8.15
C LEU A 277 -19.25 -15.83 8.99
N ASP A 278 -18.94 -15.02 10.01
CA ASP A 278 -19.95 -14.48 10.91
C ASP A 278 -20.96 -13.60 10.15
N VAL A 279 -20.49 -12.71 9.28
CA VAL A 279 -21.38 -11.85 8.49
C VAL A 279 -22.10 -12.65 7.41
N ALA A 280 -21.45 -13.64 6.76
CA ALA A 280 -22.05 -14.46 5.74
C ALA A 280 -23.20 -15.35 6.28
N PHE A 281 -23.04 -15.92 7.47
CA PHE A 281 -24.08 -16.71 8.15
C PHE A 281 -25.20 -15.80 8.72
N ALA A 282 -24.87 -14.62 9.23
CA ALA A 282 -25.86 -13.67 9.72
C ALA A 282 -26.72 -13.10 8.59
N ASP A 283 -26.16 -12.89 7.39
CA ASP A 283 -26.88 -12.45 6.20
C ASP A 283 -27.76 -13.58 5.57
N GLY A 284 -27.47 -14.85 5.90
CA GLY A 284 -28.17 -16.00 5.34
C GLY A 284 -27.69 -16.43 3.94
N ILE A 285 -26.58 -15.89 3.42
CA ILE A 285 -25.95 -16.35 2.18
C ILE A 285 -25.24 -17.70 2.40
N LEU A 286 -24.88 -17.99 3.64
CA LEU A 286 -24.42 -19.28 4.14
C LEU A 286 -25.29 -19.70 5.36
N PRO A 287 -25.53 -21.02 5.60
CA PRO A 287 -25.12 -22.12 4.74
C PRO A 287 -26.03 -22.25 3.50
N ARG A 288 -25.53 -22.89 2.48
CA ARG A 288 -26.27 -23.25 1.28
C ARG A 288 -26.05 -24.74 0.92
N GLU A 289 -26.79 -25.25 -0.06
CA GLU A 289 -26.59 -26.60 -0.56
C GLU A 289 -25.12 -26.83 -0.99
N GLY A 290 -24.53 -27.93 -0.52
CA GLY A 290 -23.13 -28.30 -0.78
C GLY A 290 -22.09 -27.61 0.10
N THR A 291 -22.51 -26.74 1.05
CA THR A 291 -21.58 -26.12 2.01
C THR A 291 -21.77 -26.65 3.44
N PRO A 292 -20.76 -26.48 4.32
CA PRO A 292 -20.89 -26.80 5.74
C PRO A 292 -22.12 -26.10 6.37
N GLN A 293 -22.83 -26.83 7.23
CA GLN A 293 -24.02 -26.28 7.92
C GLN A 293 -23.67 -25.43 9.15
N GLN A 294 -22.40 -25.45 9.55
CA GLN A 294 -21.84 -24.66 10.65
C GLN A 294 -20.62 -23.90 10.17
N LYS A 295 -20.28 -22.83 10.87
CA LYS A 295 -19.06 -22.05 10.60
C LYS A 295 -17.84 -22.93 10.85
N GLU A 296 -16.96 -23.01 9.87
CA GLU A 296 -15.80 -23.87 9.87
C GLU A 296 -14.60 -23.16 9.25
N ILE A 297 -13.42 -23.31 9.88
CA ILE A 297 -12.14 -22.87 9.31
C ILE A 297 -11.27 -24.10 9.11
N ARG A 298 -10.84 -24.34 7.87
CA ARG A 298 -10.07 -25.53 7.48
C ARG A 298 -8.60 -25.21 7.31
N GLN A 299 -7.76 -26.16 7.69
CA GLN A 299 -6.37 -26.19 7.25
C GLN A 299 -6.35 -26.52 5.76
N VAL A 300 -5.76 -25.64 4.93
CA VAL A 300 -5.64 -25.83 3.49
C VAL A 300 -4.17 -25.84 3.05
N GLY A 301 -3.92 -26.31 1.83
CA GLY A 301 -2.58 -26.35 1.25
C GLY A 301 -2.13 -24.96 0.77
N LEU A 302 -0.82 -24.68 0.90
CA LEU A 302 -0.25 -23.42 0.40
C LEU A 302 -0.43 -23.26 -1.12
N GLN A 303 -0.30 -24.36 -1.88
CA GLN A 303 -0.48 -24.36 -3.33
C GLN A 303 -1.92 -24.00 -3.72
N GLU A 304 -2.91 -24.52 -3.01
CA GLU A 304 -4.33 -24.20 -3.22
C GLU A 304 -4.59 -22.70 -3.06
N ILE A 305 -4.12 -22.12 -1.95
CA ILE A 305 -4.26 -20.67 -1.71
C ILE A 305 -3.49 -19.85 -2.75
N ALA A 306 -2.33 -20.35 -3.20
CA ALA A 306 -1.57 -19.65 -4.24
C ALA A 306 -2.34 -19.62 -5.57
N GLU A 307 -2.96 -20.71 -5.97
CA GLU A 307 -3.74 -20.78 -7.21
C GLU A 307 -4.99 -19.91 -7.15
N GLU A 308 -5.71 -19.91 -6.04
CA GLU A 308 -6.96 -19.18 -5.92
C GLU A 308 -6.77 -17.67 -5.67
N LEU A 309 -5.84 -17.28 -4.79
CA LEU A 309 -5.73 -15.90 -4.35
C LEU A 309 -4.57 -15.12 -4.96
N THR A 310 -3.54 -15.80 -5.49
CA THR A 310 -2.32 -15.13 -5.98
C THR A 310 -1.90 -15.55 -7.39
N ALA A 311 -2.80 -16.10 -8.19
CA ALA A 311 -2.53 -16.57 -9.55
C ALA A 311 -1.31 -17.52 -9.64
N GLY A 312 -1.19 -18.45 -8.67
CA GLY A 312 -0.12 -19.43 -8.57
C GLY A 312 1.19 -18.93 -7.92
N ARG A 313 1.24 -17.68 -7.45
CA ARG A 313 2.42 -17.09 -6.80
C ARG A 313 2.52 -17.55 -5.35
N VAL A 314 3.19 -18.69 -5.14
CA VAL A 314 3.37 -19.34 -3.82
C VAL A 314 4.11 -18.41 -2.84
N ASP A 315 5.11 -17.68 -3.31
CA ASP A 315 5.87 -16.72 -2.52
C ASP A 315 5.00 -15.57 -1.96
N ILE A 316 4.05 -15.09 -2.75
CA ILE A 316 3.10 -14.04 -2.33
C ILE A 316 2.03 -14.65 -1.40
N ALA A 317 1.51 -15.83 -1.72
CA ALA A 317 0.52 -16.52 -0.91
C ALA A 317 1.03 -16.80 0.51
N GLU A 318 2.24 -17.33 0.63
CA GLU A 318 2.83 -17.62 1.93
C GLU A 318 3.08 -16.35 2.75
N ARG A 319 3.72 -15.33 2.15
CA ARG A 319 3.96 -14.04 2.81
C ARG A 319 2.67 -13.34 3.20
N GLY A 320 1.64 -13.44 2.37
CA GLY A 320 0.32 -12.87 2.63
C GLY A 320 -0.43 -13.60 3.74
N TRP A 321 -0.69 -14.88 3.56
CA TRP A 321 -1.62 -15.64 4.42
C TRP A 321 -0.97 -16.69 5.34
N GLY A 322 0.32 -16.95 5.22
CA GLY A 322 1.07 -17.88 6.06
C GLY A 322 2.06 -17.26 7.03
N GLY A 323 2.53 -16.04 6.74
CA GLY A 323 3.61 -15.39 7.48
C GLY A 323 3.16 -14.40 8.55
N ASN A 324 4.09 -14.08 9.45
CA ASN A 324 3.95 -13.03 10.46
C ASN A 324 4.50 -11.71 9.94
N LYS A 325 3.78 -10.60 10.17
CA LYS A 325 4.07 -9.26 9.62
C LYS A 325 3.82 -8.17 10.65
N ALA A 326 4.22 -8.42 11.88
CA ALA A 326 3.97 -7.51 12.99
C ALA A 326 4.80 -6.24 12.90
N THR A 327 4.15 -5.07 12.88
CA THR A 327 4.78 -3.76 12.81
C THR A 327 4.18 -2.76 13.80
N LYS A 328 4.95 -1.78 14.23
CA LYS A 328 4.51 -0.73 15.14
C LYS A 328 4.80 0.63 14.53
N ALA A 329 3.73 1.35 14.18
CA ALA A 329 3.81 2.69 13.60
C ALA A 329 4.06 3.74 14.70
N VAL A 330 5.28 4.20 14.82
CA VAL A 330 5.70 5.21 15.81
C VAL A 330 6.11 6.51 15.13
N VAL A 331 6.86 6.45 14.03
CA VAL A 331 7.36 7.63 13.32
C VAL A 331 6.20 8.50 12.82
N ALA A 332 5.20 7.93 12.15
CA ALA A 332 4.04 8.68 11.67
C ALA A 332 3.34 9.45 12.81
N ARG A 333 3.17 8.81 13.97
CA ARG A 333 2.53 9.43 15.14
C ARG A 333 3.39 10.53 15.75
N LYS A 334 4.68 10.28 15.99
CA LYS A 334 5.58 11.23 16.67
C LYS A 334 6.00 12.39 15.79
N VAL A 335 6.29 12.14 14.52
CA VAL A 335 6.88 13.13 13.60
C VAL A 335 5.79 13.94 12.88
N LEU A 336 4.72 13.26 12.43
CA LEU A 336 3.65 13.90 11.67
C LEU A 336 2.44 14.29 12.51
N GLY A 337 2.34 13.82 13.76
CA GLY A 337 1.13 13.94 14.55
C GLY A 337 -0.04 13.13 13.98
N TRP A 338 0.26 12.01 13.32
CA TRP A 338 -0.76 11.16 12.75
C TRP A 338 -1.61 10.48 13.84
N GLU A 339 -2.91 10.72 13.79
CA GLU A 339 -3.90 10.16 14.69
C GLU A 339 -4.97 9.42 13.87
N PRO A 340 -4.87 8.08 13.73
CA PRO A 340 -5.88 7.30 13.02
C PRO A 340 -7.23 7.40 13.73
N LYS A 341 -8.30 7.56 12.95
CA LYS A 341 -9.65 7.78 13.45
C LYS A 341 -10.56 6.57 13.30
N ARG A 342 -10.22 5.66 12.36
CA ARG A 342 -11.01 4.47 12.05
C ARG A 342 -10.36 3.28 12.71
N LEU A 343 -10.85 2.99 13.91
CA LEU A 343 -10.30 1.97 14.81
C LEU A 343 -11.15 0.69 14.75
N GLN A 344 -11.14 -0.10 15.81
CA GLN A 344 -11.75 -1.41 15.91
C GLN A 344 -13.20 -1.48 15.38
N LYS A 345 -14.05 -0.50 15.67
CA LYS A 345 -15.44 -0.48 15.15
C LYS A 345 -15.51 -0.37 13.64
N ALA A 346 -14.62 0.41 13.03
CA ALA A 346 -14.58 0.52 11.57
C ALA A 346 -14.05 -0.78 10.95
N TRP A 347 -13.07 -1.44 11.59
CA TRP A 347 -12.58 -2.74 11.20
C TRP A 347 -13.67 -3.81 11.23
N GLU A 348 -14.43 -3.89 12.32
CA GLU A 348 -15.54 -4.83 12.46
C GLU A 348 -16.69 -4.58 11.46
N GLN A 349 -16.99 -3.31 11.19
CA GLN A 349 -18.02 -2.93 10.21
C GLN A 349 -17.63 -3.29 8.78
N ASP A 350 -16.35 -3.23 8.46
CA ASP A 350 -15.86 -3.44 7.08
C ASP A 350 -16.16 -4.85 6.54
N PHE A 351 -16.24 -5.86 7.39
CA PHE A 351 -16.64 -7.21 6.95
C PHE A 351 -18.07 -7.26 6.40
N LEU A 352 -18.99 -6.50 6.99
CA LEU A 352 -20.34 -6.36 6.46
C LEU A 352 -20.33 -5.53 5.17
N ASP A 353 -19.58 -4.46 5.12
CA ASP A 353 -19.47 -3.57 3.96
C ASP A 353 -18.88 -4.33 2.76
N GLU A 354 -17.89 -5.20 2.98
CA GLU A 354 -17.31 -6.07 1.94
C GLU A 354 -18.31 -7.14 1.44
N LEU A 355 -19.11 -7.72 2.33
CA LEU A 355 -20.17 -8.65 1.93
C LEU A 355 -21.21 -7.93 1.05
N VAL A 356 -21.61 -6.72 1.42
CA VAL A 356 -22.53 -5.89 0.63
C VAL A 356 -21.93 -5.56 -0.73
N ALA A 357 -20.66 -5.16 -0.74
CA ALA A 357 -19.94 -4.85 -1.97
C ALA A 357 -19.86 -6.05 -2.93
N LEU A 358 -19.65 -7.25 -2.39
CA LEU A 358 -19.63 -8.48 -3.17
C LEU A 358 -21.01 -8.79 -3.77
N LYS A 359 -22.08 -8.62 -3.00
CA LYS A 359 -23.47 -8.84 -3.46
C LYS A 359 -23.90 -7.84 -4.54
N GLU A 360 -23.39 -6.63 -4.50
CA GLU A 360 -23.63 -5.57 -5.50
C GLU A 360 -22.70 -5.67 -6.72
N ASP A 361 -21.88 -6.73 -6.80
CA ASP A 361 -20.88 -6.91 -7.86
C ASP A 361 -19.98 -5.68 -8.05
N ARG A 362 -19.66 -4.98 -6.97
CA ARG A 362 -18.71 -3.87 -7.01
C ARG A 362 -17.34 -4.40 -7.38
N ARG A 363 -16.73 -3.81 -8.37
CA ARG A 363 -15.49 -4.29 -8.95
C ARG A 363 -14.35 -4.23 -7.95
N MET A 364 -13.74 -5.39 -7.69
CA MET A 364 -12.55 -5.53 -6.86
C MET A 364 -11.27 -5.29 -7.65
N ILE A 365 -10.23 -4.83 -6.96
CA ILE A 365 -8.88 -4.86 -7.48
C ILE A 365 -8.39 -6.30 -7.39
N THR A 366 -7.94 -6.85 -8.50
CA THR A 366 -7.27 -8.15 -8.48
C THR A 366 -5.81 -7.99 -8.04
N LEU A 367 -5.24 -9.03 -7.43
CA LEU A 367 -3.82 -9.03 -7.10
C LEU A 367 -2.94 -8.83 -8.35
N ALA A 368 -3.37 -9.32 -9.50
CA ALA A 368 -2.71 -9.12 -10.79
C ALA A 368 -2.42 -7.63 -11.09
N ASN A 369 -3.36 -6.74 -10.77
CA ASN A 369 -3.17 -5.29 -10.96
C ASN A 369 -2.09 -4.71 -10.04
N CYS A 370 -1.88 -5.31 -8.87
CA CYS A 370 -0.88 -4.84 -7.90
C CYS A 370 0.52 -5.33 -8.21
N VAL A 371 0.64 -6.58 -8.69
CA VAL A 371 1.94 -7.22 -8.95
C VAL A 371 2.45 -7.01 -10.38
N GLY A 372 1.78 -6.20 -11.19
CA GLY A 372 2.19 -5.92 -12.57
C GLY A 372 1.98 -7.09 -13.53
N MET A 373 1.10 -8.04 -13.21
CA MET A 373 0.74 -9.11 -14.12
C MET A 373 -0.27 -8.62 -15.17
N PRO A 374 -0.20 -9.07 -16.44
CA PRO A 374 -1.22 -8.72 -17.42
C PRO A 374 -2.59 -9.21 -16.93
N SER A 375 -3.59 -8.32 -16.96
CA SER A 375 -4.99 -8.71 -16.76
C SER A 375 -5.36 -9.72 -17.85
N LYS A 376 -5.83 -10.90 -17.44
CA LYS A 376 -6.40 -11.88 -18.38
C LYS A 376 -7.65 -11.34 -19.06
#